data_36b81fdff18dce2bd8e0e4c947303f85
#
_entry.id   36b81fdff18dce2bd8e0e4c947303f85
#
_cell.length_a   1.000
_cell.length_b   1.000
_cell.length_c   1.000
_cell.angle_alpha   90.00
_cell.angle_beta   90.00
_cell.angle_gamma   90.00
#
_symmetry.space_group_name_H-M   'P 1'
#
loop_
_entity.id
_entity.type
_entity.pdbx_description
1 polymer ?
#
loop_
_entity_poly.entity_id
_entity_poly.type
_entity_poly.pdbx_seq_one_letter_code
_entity_poly.pdbx_strand_id
1 'polypeptide(L)'
;PVKTSYDCKSVKRKNLFVVTFTADKRGQHDNPNISMYCIYERKEGKYAAVYQPMTHKITIYAPHFFRRYQERILKDYNLPMLEIIKEYFRNCWGLTSVEIDENLEATYQCFEGHYNDEVIDFVSVTAGGYCFGEKHGNVSIIKTIISEEMLSEKQKTFFYDLKKICDNIQIDYSSKGIRLIETENRIRDNL
;
A
#
# COMPACT_ATOMS: atom_id res chain seq x y z
N PRO A 1 -0.73 -23.90 7.58
CA PRO A 1 -1.77 -22.87 7.50
C PRO A 1 -2.19 -22.72 6.05
N VAL A 2 -3.45 -22.99 5.76
CA VAL A 2 -3.95 -22.85 4.39
C VAL A 2 -4.47 -21.42 4.25
N LYS A 3 -3.66 -20.56 3.60
CA LYS A 3 -4.15 -19.25 3.17
C LYS A 3 -5.29 -19.47 2.17
N THR A 4 -6.47 -19.02 2.51
CA THR A 4 -7.65 -19.09 1.64
C THR A 4 -8.02 -17.70 1.17
N SER A 5 -8.38 -17.57 -0.10
CA SER A 5 -8.89 -16.32 -0.65
C SER A 5 -10.14 -16.56 -1.50
N TYR A 6 -11.06 -15.63 -1.44
CA TYR A 6 -12.28 -15.64 -2.24
C TYR A 6 -12.51 -14.25 -2.85
N ASP A 7 -12.77 -14.18 -4.16
CA ASP A 7 -13.03 -12.94 -4.87
C ASP A 7 -14.49 -12.84 -5.31
N CYS A 8 -15.19 -11.79 -4.90
CA CYS A 8 -16.43 -11.35 -5.51
C CYS A 8 -16.14 -10.30 -6.59
N LYS A 9 -16.71 -10.46 -7.77
CA LYS A 9 -16.45 -9.60 -8.92
C LYS A 9 -17.72 -9.04 -9.51
N SER A 10 -17.68 -7.74 -9.89
CA SER A 10 -18.74 -7.09 -10.64
C SER A 10 -18.11 -6.23 -11.75
N VAL A 11 -18.74 -6.23 -12.93
CA VAL A 11 -18.27 -5.41 -14.07
C VAL A 11 -19.32 -4.34 -14.37
N LYS A 12 -18.90 -3.07 -14.37
CA LYS A 12 -19.72 -1.93 -14.74
C LYS A 12 -18.94 -0.96 -15.64
N ARG A 13 -19.47 -0.68 -16.84
CA ARG A 13 -18.84 0.24 -17.81
C ARG A 13 -17.37 -0.11 -18.09
N LYS A 14 -17.06 -1.40 -18.30
CA LYS A 14 -15.69 -1.94 -18.51
C LYS A 14 -14.75 -1.86 -17.28
N ASN A 15 -15.21 -1.33 -16.15
CA ASN A 15 -14.45 -1.35 -14.91
C ASN A 15 -14.77 -2.65 -14.14
N LEU A 16 -13.75 -3.29 -13.61
CA LEU A 16 -13.87 -4.50 -12.80
C LEU A 16 -13.78 -4.11 -11.31
N PHE A 17 -14.85 -4.29 -10.58
CA PHE A 17 -14.90 -4.13 -9.12
C PHE A 17 -14.65 -5.48 -8.47
N VAL A 18 -13.73 -5.53 -7.55
CA VAL A 18 -13.31 -6.74 -6.85
C VAL A 18 -13.38 -6.52 -5.35
N VAL A 19 -13.98 -7.48 -4.65
CA VAL A 19 -13.89 -7.60 -3.20
C VAL A 19 -13.19 -8.93 -2.93
N THR A 20 -12.01 -8.87 -2.32
CA THR A 20 -11.22 -10.05 -1.96
C THR A 20 -11.32 -10.27 -0.46
N PHE A 21 -11.71 -11.47 -0.07
CA PHE A 21 -11.71 -11.97 1.30
C PHE A 21 -10.51 -12.90 1.45
N THR A 22 -9.67 -12.68 2.45
CA THR A 22 -8.52 -13.54 2.72
C THR A 22 -8.42 -13.88 4.19
N ALA A 23 -8.07 -15.14 4.46
CA ALA A 23 -7.77 -15.64 5.78
C ALA A 23 -6.42 -16.37 5.75
N ASP A 24 -5.49 -15.96 6.61
CA ASP A 24 -4.15 -16.55 6.68
C ASP A 24 -4.13 -17.80 7.59
N LYS A 25 -5.15 -17.96 8.43
CA LYS A 25 -5.32 -19.11 9.32
C LYS A 25 -6.80 -19.44 9.54
N ARG A 26 -7.07 -20.67 9.93
CA ARG A 26 -8.44 -21.20 10.07
C ARG A 26 -9.34 -20.39 11.03
N GLY A 27 -8.79 -19.83 12.11
CA GLY A 27 -9.55 -19.00 13.05
C GLY A 27 -9.95 -17.63 12.52
N GLN A 28 -9.52 -17.25 11.32
CA GLN A 28 -9.89 -15.98 10.66
C GLN A 28 -11.03 -16.16 9.64
N HIS A 29 -11.55 -17.37 9.44
CA HIS A 29 -12.59 -17.59 8.42
C HIS A 29 -13.88 -16.83 8.72
N ASP A 30 -14.23 -16.64 9.99
CA ASP A 30 -15.42 -15.89 10.40
C ASP A 30 -15.19 -14.36 10.40
N ASN A 31 -13.94 -13.94 10.34
CA ASN A 31 -13.55 -12.51 10.25
C ASN A 31 -12.35 -12.34 9.31
N PRO A 32 -12.55 -12.54 8.00
CA PRO A 32 -11.48 -12.44 7.02
C PRO A 32 -11.05 -10.99 6.82
N ASN A 33 -9.82 -10.82 6.35
CA ASN A 33 -9.38 -9.54 5.83
C ASN A 33 -10.10 -9.23 4.50
N ILE A 34 -10.53 -8.00 4.33
CA ILE A 34 -11.30 -7.56 3.17
C ILE A 34 -10.54 -6.47 2.43
N SER A 35 -10.28 -6.70 1.14
CA SER A 35 -9.76 -5.69 0.23
C SER A 35 -10.79 -5.39 -0.85
N MET A 36 -11.10 -4.10 -1.04
CA MET A 36 -12.02 -3.63 -2.08
C MET A 36 -11.28 -2.71 -3.04
N TYR A 37 -11.32 -3.02 -4.31
CA TYR A 37 -10.65 -2.22 -5.33
C TYR A 37 -11.37 -2.28 -6.68
N CYS A 38 -11.11 -1.26 -7.50
CA CYS A 38 -11.59 -1.18 -8.86
C CYS A 38 -10.43 -1.26 -9.83
N ILE A 39 -10.50 -2.11 -10.84
CA ILE A 39 -9.54 -2.17 -11.93
C ILE A 39 -10.17 -1.49 -13.15
N TYR A 40 -9.45 -0.55 -13.72
CA TYR A 40 -9.85 0.16 -14.93
C TYR A 40 -8.68 0.32 -15.91
N GLU A 41 -8.98 0.53 -17.18
CA GLU A 41 -7.98 0.60 -18.24
C GLU A 41 -7.92 1.99 -18.87
N ARG A 42 -6.70 2.46 -19.09
CA ARG A 42 -6.37 3.69 -19.83
C ARG A 42 -5.32 3.34 -20.90
N LYS A 43 -4.92 4.33 -21.69
CA LYS A 43 -3.91 4.14 -22.76
C LYS A 43 -2.60 3.55 -22.24
N GLU A 44 -2.20 3.94 -21.04
CA GLU A 44 -0.95 3.52 -20.39
C GLU A 44 -1.03 2.09 -19.82
N GLY A 45 -2.25 1.52 -19.70
CA GLY A 45 -2.49 0.17 -19.20
C GLY A 45 -3.55 0.10 -18.10
N LYS A 46 -3.48 -0.98 -17.29
CA LYS A 46 -4.43 -1.23 -16.20
C LYS A 46 -4.01 -0.54 -14.91
N TYR A 47 -4.92 0.24 -14.39
CA TYR A 47 -4.84 0.89 -13.08
C TYR A 47 -5.68 0.12 -12.07
N ALA A 48 -5.34 0.26 -10.80
CA ALA A 48 -6.27 -0.08 -9.73
C ALA A 48 -6.52 1.13 -8.82
N ALA A 49 -7.72 1.23 -8.28
CA ALA A 49 -8.08 2.27 -7.33
C ALA A 49 -8.75 1.66 -6.10
N VAL A 50 -8.34 2.12 -4.93
CA VAL A 50 -8.92 1.77 -3.63
C VAL A 50 -9.55 3.02 -3.04
N TYR A 51 -10.79 2.93 -2.59
CA TYR A 51 -11.45 3.99 -1.84
C TYR A 51 -11.53 3.58 -0.38
N GLN A 52 -11.13 4.48 0.51
CA GLN A 52 -11.19 4.32 1.95
C GLN A 52 -12.37 5.14 2.49
N PRO A 53 -13.52 4.52 2.83
CA PRO A 53 -14.72 5.26 3.24
C PRO A 53 -14.55 6.08 4.50
N MET A 54 -13.72 5.61 5.45
CA MET A 54 -13.53 6.27 6.74
C MET A 54 -12.78 7.60 6.65
N THR A 55 -11.87 7.72 5.68
CA THR A 55 -11.00 8.89 5.50
C THR A 55 -11.33 9.67 4.23
N HIS A 56 -12.26 9.16 3.40
CA HIS A 56 -12.57 9.69 2.07
C HIS A 56 -11.33 9.80 1.15
N LYS A 57 -10.31 8.99 1.38
CA LYS A 57 -9.09 8.94 0.56
C LYS A 57 -9.25 7.94 -0.58
N ILE A 58 -8.62 8.26 -1.70
CA ILE A 58 -8.51 7.38 -2.86
C ILE A 58 -7.03 7.09 -3.09
N THR A 59 -6.67 5.81 -3.17
CA THR A 59 -5.33 5.39 -3.55
C THR A 59 -5.37 4.80 -4.95
N ILE A 60 -4.58 5.35 -5.87
CA ILE A 60 -4.46 4.91 -7.26
C ILE A 60 -3.11 4.22 -7.44
N TYR A 61 -3.15 3.02 -8.00
CA TYR A 61 -1.96 2.27 -8.38
C TYR A 61 -1.80 2.33 -9.89
N ALA A 62 -0.69 2.89 -10.35
CA ALA A 62 -0.39 3.06 -11.77
C ALA A 62 0.06 1.74 -12.43
N PRO A 63 -0.08 1.59 -13.76
CA PRO A 63 0.38 0.36 -14.46
C PRO A 63 1.85 0.07 -14.26
N HIS A 64 2.68 1.11 -14.14
CA HIS A 64 4.10 0.99 -13.88
C HIS A 64 4.39 0.35 -12.51
N PHE A 65 3.60 0.66 -11.49
CA PHE A 65 3.69 0.04 -10.17
C PHE A 65 3.55 -1.48 -10.27
N PHE A 66 2.53 -1.98 -10.97
CA PHE A 66 2.29 -3.42 -11.09
C PHE A 66 3.37 -4.14 -11.90
N ARG A 67 3.94 -3.48 -12.93
CA ARG A 67 5.11 -4.00 -13.64
C ARG A 67 6.31 -4.14 -12.70
N ARG A 68 6.58 -3.12 -11.87
CA ARG A 68 7.66 -3.19 -10.87
C ARG A 68 7.40 -4.21 -9.77
N TYR A 69 6.15 -4.38 -9.36
CA TYR A 69 5.76 -5.42 -8.42
C TYR A 69 6.03 -6.81 -8.99
N GLN A 70 5.66 -7.06 -10.25
CA GLN A 70 5.97 -8.30 -10.96
C GLN A 70 7.48 -8.56 -11.03
N GLU A 71 8.24 -7.56 -11.48
CA GLU A 71 9.69 -7.68 -11.69
C GLU A 71 10.47 -7.89 -10.39
N ARG A 72 10.12 -7.15 -9.34
CA ARG A 72 10.95 -7.01 -8.13
C ARG A 72 10.50 -7.89 -6.98
N ILE A 73 9.22 -8.18 -6.88
CA ILE A 73 8.61 -8.89 -5.75
C ILE A 73 8.14 -10.29 -6.15
N LEU A 74 7.24 -10.40 -7.13
CA LEU A 74 6.70 -11.69 -7.55
C LEU A 74 7.75 -12.55 -8.29
N LYS A 75 8.58 -11.91 -9.10
CA LYS A 75 9.58 -12.58 -9.97
C LYS A 75 8.95 -13.65 -10.88
N ASP A 76 7.66 -13.54 -11.19
CA ASP A 76 6.92 -14.40 -12.09
C ASP A 76 6.45 -13.62 -13.33
N TYR A 77 7.16 -13.80 -14.42
CA TYR A 77 6.94 -13.05 -15.67
C TYR A 77 5.84 -13.64 -16.55
N ASN A 78 5.26 -14.78 -16.17
CA ASN A 78 4.22 -15.46 -16.94
C ASN A 78 2.80 -15.01 -16.53
N LEU A 79 2.66 -14.34 -15.39
CA LEU A 79 1.35 -13.89 -14.91
C LEU A 79 0.80 -12.76 -15.76
N PRO A 80 -0.47 -12.85 -16.22
CA PRO A 80 -1.16 -11.72 -16.85
C PRO A 80 -1.32 -10.56 -15.87
N MET A 81 -1.28 -9.32 -16.39
CA MET A 81 -1.40 -8.09 -15.56
C MET A 81 -2.61 -8.10 -14.61
N LEU A 82 -3.73 -8.64 -15.05
CA LEU A 82 -4.93 -8.75 -14.20
C LEU A 82 -4.69 -9.65 -12.97
N GLU A 83 -3.98 -10.74 -13.14
CA GLU A 83 -3.67 -11.64 -12.02
C GLU A 83 -2.58 -11.06 -11.12
N ILE A 84 -1.62 -10.30 -11.68
CA ILE A 84 -0.64 -9.53 -10.88
C ILE A 84 -1.33 -8.54 -9.94
N ILE A 85 -2.31 -7.79 -10.46
CA ILE A 85 -3.09 -6.83 -9.67
C ILE A 85 -3.84 -7.56 -8.54
N LYS A 86 -4.52 -8.66 -8.85
CA LYS A 86 -5.22 -9.46 -7.83
C LYS A 86 -4.28 -10.03 -6.78
N GLU A 87 -3.14 -10.56 -7.22
CA GLU A 87 -2.13 -11.13 -6.31
C GLU A 87 -1.58 -10.07 -5.36
N TYR A 88 -1.34 -8.85 -5.84
CA TYR A 88 -0.98 -7.73 -4.97
C TYR A 88 -2.03 -7.53 -3.86
N PHE A 89 -3.30 -7.40 -4.23
CA PHE A 89 -4.37 -7.14 -3.25
C PHE A 89 -4.72 -8.35 -2.36
N ARG A 90 -4.36 -9.56 -2.74
CA ARG A 90 -4.43 -10.75 -1.87
C ARG A 90 -3.34 -10.77 -0.81
N ASN A 91 -2.22 -10.14 -1.07
CA ASN A 91 -1.06 -10.12 -0.18
C ASN A 91 -0.88 -8.80 0.58
N CYS A 92 -1.56 -7.73 0.17
CA CYS A 92 -1.42 -6.40 0.74
C CYS A 92 -2.75 -5.89 1.29
N TRP A 93 -2.86 -5.84 2.60
CA TRP A 93 -4.07 -5.46 3.35
C TRP A 93 -4.22 -3.97 3.56
N GLY A 94 -3.16 -3.21 3.39
CA GLY A 94 -3.13 -1.78 3.61
C GLY A 94 -1.77 -1.20 3.32
N LEU A 95 -1.74 0.11 3.26
CA LEU A 95 -0.54 0.92 3.16
C LEU A 95 -0.41 1.75 4.42
N THR A 96 0.73 1.65 5.08
CA THR A 96 1.14 2.63 6.07
C THR A 96 2.04 3.61 5.37
N SER A 97 1.58 4.84 5.20
CA SER A 97 2.28 5.89 4.45
C SER A 97 2.73 7.02 5.36
N VAL A 98 3.91 7.56 5.05
CA VAL A 98 4.48 8.75 5.67
C VAL A 98 4.79 9.75 4.57
N GLU A 99 4.32 10.98 4.73
CA GLU A 99 4.66 12.10 3.84
C GLU A 99 6.12 12.49 4.06
N ILE A 100 6.82 12.75 2.96
CA ILE A 100 8.20 13.24 3.02
C ILE A 100 8.12 14.74 3.26
N ASP A 101 8.60 15.17 4.42
CA ASP A 101 8.72 16.59 4.79
C ASP A 101 10.16 16.97 5.11
N GLU A 102 10.41 18.26 5.36
CA GLU A 102 11.74 18.78 5.66
C GLU A 102 12.39 18.07 6.85
N ASN A 103 11.63 17.70 7.87
CA ASN A 103 12.15 17.04 9.06
C ASN A 103 12.61 15.62 8.74
N LEU A 104 11.81 14.86 7.97
CA LEU A 104 12.15 13.51 7.56
C LEU A 104 13.37 13.51 6.62
N GLU A 105 13.40 14.46 5.69
CA GLU A 105 14.53 14.63 4.76
C GLU A 105 15.83 15.00 5.52
N ALA A 106 15.75 15.93 6.46
CA ALA A 106 16.89 16.34 7.29
C ALA A 106 17.39 15.21 8.19
N THR A 107 16.47 14.44 8.79
CA THR A 107 16.80 13.34 9.73
C THR A 107 17.47 12.17 9.03
N TYR A 108 16.89 11.69 7.94
CA TYR A 108 17.36 10.47 7.29
C TYR A 108 18.26 10.70 6.08
N GLN A 109 18.18 11.88 5.41
CA GLN A 109 19.00 12.25 4.26
C GLN A 109 18.99 11.20 3.14
N CYS A 110 17.89 10.47 2.97
CA CYS A 110 17.78 9.37 2.03
C CYS A 110 16.63 9.52 1.02
N PHE A 111 15.91 10.62 1.12
CA PHE A 111 14.82 10.98 0.22
C PHE A 111 15.03 12.41 -0.26
N GLU A 112 14.77 12.61 -1.54
CA GLU A 112 14.60 13.93 -2.14
C GLU A 112 13.09 14.03 -2.43
N GLY A 113 12.36 14.75 -1.60
CA GLY A 113 10.91 14.90 -1.71
C GLY A 113 10.54 16.22 -2.37
N HIS A 114 9.43 16.20 -3.11
CA HIS A 114 8.74 17.42 -3.51
C HIS A 114 7.56 17.60 -2.57
N TYR A 115 7.59 18.67 -1.82
CA TYR A 115 6.50 19.08 -0.95
C TYR A 115 6.17 20.54 -1.22
N ASN A 116 5.02 20.74 -1.82
CA ASN A 116 4.40 22.05 -1.99
C ASN A 116 2.92 21.92 -1.61
N ASP A 117 2.20 23.03 -1.60
CA ASP A 117 0.80 23.08 -1.19
C ASP A 117 -0.12 22.15 -2.02
N GLU A 118 0.31 21.71 -3.22
CA GLU A 118 -0.50 20.91 -4.13
C GLU A 118 -0.08 19.43 -4.19
N VAL A 119 1.22 19.16 -4.06
CA VAL A 119 1.78 17.80 -4.23
C VAL A 119 2.76 17.48 -3.13
N ILE A 120 2.56 16.37 -2.45
CA ILE A 120 3.43 15.88 -1.39
C ILE A 120 3.89 14.47 -1.76
N ASP A 121 5.20 14.26 -1.87
CA ASP A 121 5.74 12.92 -2.02
C ASP A 121 5.61 12.13 -0.71
N PHE A 122 5.37 10.84 -0.83
CA PHE A 122 5.27 9.95 0.32
C PHE A 122 5.95 8.61 0.07
N VAL A 123 6.32 7.97 1.16
CA VAL A 123 6.79 6.60 1.21
C VAL A 123 5.80 5.74 1.98
N SER A 124 5.70 4.46 1.65
CA SER A 124 4.86 3.55 2.41
C SER A 124 5.42 2.13 2.46
N VAL A 125 5.05 1.43 3.52
CA VAL A 125 5.36 0.00 3.70
C VAL A 125 4.16 -0.82 3.26
N THR A 126 4.42 -1.88 2.53
CA THR A 126 3.45 -2.91 2.14
C THR A 126 4.02 -4.29 2.42
N ALA A 127 3.18 -5.33 2.41
CA ALA A 127 3.60 -6.70 2.73
C ALA A 127 4.71 -7.26 1.81
N GLY A 128 4.89 -6.68 0.61
CA GLY A 128 5.89 -7.15 -0.36
C GLY A 128 7.08 -6.22 -0.55
N GLY A 129 7.12 -5.02 0.07
CA GLY A 129 8.19 -4.07 -0.14
C GLY A 129 7.83 -2.64 0.25
N TYR A 130 8.52 -1.69 -0.35
CA TYR A 130 8.43 -0.27 -0.04
C TYR A 130 7.94 0.50 -1.26
N CYS A 131 6.87 1.27 -1.09
CA CYS A 131 6.24 2.00 -2.16
C CYS A 131 6.58 3.49 -2.09
N PHE A 132 6.61 4.12 -3.26
CA PHE A 132 6.82 5.55 -3.41
C PHE A 132 5.70 6.12 -4.28
N GLY A 133 5.22 7.28 -3.91
CA GLY A 133 4.11 7.93 -4.58
C GLY A 133 4.01 9.41 -4.26
N GLU A 134 2.97 10.01 -4.79
CA GLU A 134 2.62 11.41 -4.54
C GLU A 134 1.17 11.52 -4.09
N LYS A 135 0.88 12.52 -3.29
CA LYS A 135 -0.43 12.83 -2.75
C LYS A 135 -0.89 14.20 -3.27
N HIS A 136 -2.11 14.24 -3.75
CA HIS A 136 -2.82 15.41 -4.24
C HIS A 136 -4.13 15.54 -3.44
N GLY A 137 -4.11 16.27 -2.34
CA GLY A 137 -5.25 16.34 -1.43
C GLY A 137 -5.66 14.95 -0.92
N ASN A 138 -6.87 14.50 -1.26
CA ASN A 138 -7.39 13.19 -0.85
C ASN A 138 -7.03 12.04 -1.81
N VAL A 139 -6.22 12.29 -2.84
CA VAL A 139 -5.82 11.27 -3.81
C VAL A 139 -4.34 10.98 -3.66
N SER A 140 -4.00 9.72 -3.39
CA SER A 140 -2.62 9.22 -3.38
C SER A 140 -2.37 8.40 -4.63
N ILE A 141 -1.25 8.63 -5.32
CA ILE A 141 -0.85 7.90 -6.51
C ILE A 141 0.42 7.12 -6.21
N ILE A 142 0.32 5.79 -6.17
CA ILE A 142 1.47 4.91 -6.00
C ILE A 142 2.17 4.74 -7.34
N LYS A 143 3.41 5.18 -7.43
CA LYS A 143 4.20 5.17 -8.68
C LYS A 143 5.06 3.93 -8.83
N THR A 144 5.71 3.49 -7.74
CA THR A 144 6.67 2.37 -7.81
C THR A 144 6.76 1.60 -6.50
N ILE A 145 7.36 0.42 -6.58
CA ILE A 145 7.68 -0.43 -5.43
C ILE A 145 9.11 -0.94 -5.58
N ILE A 146 9.84 -1.06 -4.46
CA ILE A 146 11.15 -1.67 -4.39
C ILE A 146 11.17 -2.76 -3.31
N SER A 147 12.03 -3.75 -3.49
CA SER A 147 12.31 -4.77 -2.48
C SER A 147 13.32 -4.25 -1.45
N GLU A 148 13.43 -4.93 -0.32
CA GLU A 148 14.40 -4.60 0.73
C GLU A 148 15.84 -4.64 0.22
N GLU A 149 16.16 -5.58 -0.70
CA GLU A 149 17.48 -5.74 -1.31
C GLU A 149 17.92 -4.52 -2.13
N MET A 150 16.97 -3.69 -2.58
CA MET A 150 17.22 -2.51 -3.41
C MET A 150 17.40 -1.22 -2.59
N LEU A 151 17.19 -1.28 -1.28
CA LEU A 151 17.33 -0.14 -0.40
C LEU A 151 18.81 0.21 -0.17
N SER A 152 19.13 1.51 -0.17
CA SER A 152 20.39 2.00 0.38
C SER A 152 20.43 1.80 1.90
N GLU A 153 21.62 1.82 2.51
CA GLU A 153 21.74 1.64 3.96
C GLU A 153 20.97 2.70 4.77
N LYS A 154 20.96 3.94 4.30
CA LYS A 154 20.16 5.02 4.93
C LYS A 154 18.66 4.75 4.83
N GLN A 155 18.18 4.28 3.68
CA GLN A 155 16.79 3.90 3.50
C GLN A 155 16.40 2.69 4.37
N LYS A 156 17.28 1.70 4.52
CA LYS A 156 17.05 0.56 5.42
C LYS A 156 16.83 1.02 6.86
N THR A 157 17.63 1.96 7.34
CA THR A 157 17.48 2.53 8.69
C THR A 157 16.10 3.16 8.84
N PHE A 158 15.70 4.04 7.92
CA PHE A 158 14.39 4.66 7.94
C PHE A 158 13.25 3.64 7.92
N PHE A 159 13.26 2.70 6.98
CA PHE A 159 12.19 1.73 6.85
C PHE A 159 12.14 0.72 8.01
N TYR A 160 13.28 0.43 8.65
CA TYR A 160 13.32 -0.36 9.87
C TYR A 160 12.60 0.37 11.02
N ASP A 161 12.88 1.66 11.21
CA ASP A 161 12.24 2.48 12.23
C ASP A 161 10.74 2.61 11.94
N LEU A 162 10.35 2.91 10.71
CA LEU A 162 8.95 2.97 10.30
C LEU A 162 8.22 1.65 10.55
N LYS A 163 8.81 0.52 10.19
CA LYS A 163 8.23 -0.81 10.42
C LYS A 163 8.05 -1.09 11.91
N LYS A 164 9.05 -0.77 12.73
CA LYS A 164 8.98 -0.93 14.18
C LYS A 164 7.84 -0.11 14.79
N ILE A 165 7.66 1.13 14.33
CA ILE A 165 6.54 1.99 14.77
C ILE A 165 5.20 1.38 14.35
N CYS A 166 5.09 0.89 13.11
CA CYS A 166 3.88 0.25 12.61
C CYS A 166 3.52 -1.01 13.40
N ASP A 167 4.50 -1.85 13.68
CA ASP A 167 4.30 -3.08 14.46
C ASP A 167 3.83 -2.76 15.89
N ASN A 168 4.41 -1.75 16.53
CA ASN A 168 3.99 -1.29 17.86
C ASN A 168 2.56 -0.72 17.86
N ILE A 169 2.18 0.04 16.83
CA ILE A 169 0.85 0.57 16.67
C ILE A 169 -0.16 -0.56 16.43
N GLN A 170 0.16 -1.55 15.61
CA GLN A 170 -0.71 -2.69 15.32
C GLN A 170 -0.99 -3.55 16.56
N ILE A 171 -0.02 -3.70 17.45
CA ILE A 171 -0.21 -4.37 18.76
C ILE A 171 -1.21 -3.60 19.62
N ASP A 172 -1.14 -2.27 19.63
CA ASP A 172 -2.05 -1.39 20.36
C ASP A 172 -3.49 -1.45 19.79
N TYR A 173 -3.64 -1.58 18.47
CA TYR A 173 -4.93 -1.73 17.79
C TYR A 173 -5.65 -3.03 18.14
N SER A 174 -4.93 -4.14 18.17
CA SER A 174 -5.50 -5.44 18.50
C SER A 174 -6.03 -5.50 19.93
N SER A 175 -5.51 -4.64 20.81
CA SER A 175 -5.88 -4.58 22.23
C SER A 175 -6.95 -3.55 22.58
N LYS A 176 -7.13 -2.48 21.79
CA LYS A 176 -7.95 -1.31 22.18
C LYS A 176 -9.00 -0.85 21.17
N GLY A 177 -9.10 -1.44 19.99
CA GLY A 177 -10.12 -1.08 18.98
C GLY A 177 -10.04 0.36 18.44
N ILE A 178 -8.86 0.95 18.37
CA ILE A 178 -8.59 2.34 18.02
C ILE A 178 -8.64 2.59 16.51
N ARG A 179 -9.05 3.79 16.08
CA ARG A 179 -9.35 4.18 14.69
C ARG A 179 -8.10 4.52 13.86
N LEU A 180 -8.12 4.20 12.55
CA LEU A 180 -7.06 4.42 11.56
C LEU A 180 -6.50 5.86 11.47
N ILE A 181 -7.29 6.87 11.81
CA ILE A 181 -6.89 8.29 11.76
C ILE A 181 -5.82 8.64 12.80
N GLU A 182 -5.82 7.97 13.95
CA GLU A 182 -4.81 8.17 14.99
C GLU A 182 -3.45 7.57 14.63
N THR A 183 -3.41 6.64 13.68
CA THR A 183 -2.18 5.96 13.27
C THR A 183 -1.23 6.87 12.50
N GLU A 184 -1.75 7.65 11.55
CA GLU A 184 -0.94 8.58 10.77
C GLU A 184 -0.28 9.65 11.65
N ASN A 185 -1.03 10.19 12.60
CA ASN A 185 -0.51 11.16 13.56
C ASN A 185 0.54 10.53 14.49
N ARG A 186 0.28 9.32 15.02
CA ARG A 186 1.22 8.61 15.89
C ARG A 186 2.52 8.21 15.18
N ILE A 187 2.48 7.89 13.91
CA ILE A 187 3.68 7.60 13.12
C ILE A 187 4.52 8.88 12.99
N ARG A 188 3.88 10.00 12.67
CA ARG A 188 4.52 11.29 12.52
C ARG A 188 5.18 11.78 13.82
N ASP A 189 4.53 11.57 14.96
CA ASP A 189 5.03 12.00 16.28
C ASP A 189 6.17 11.12 16.81
N ASN A 190 6.43 9.95 16.21
CA ASN A 190 7.46 9.00 16.65
C ASN A 190 8.60 8.78 15.64
N LEU A 191 8.53 9.41 14.45
CA LEU A 191 9.62 9.49 13.47
C LEU A 191 10.47 10.71 13.70
#